data_52d83c96025bd64fdfafa81e66d6da75
#
_entry.id   52d83c96025bd64fdfafa81e66d6da75
#
_cell.length_a   1.000
_cell.length_b   1.000
_cell.length_c   1.000
_cell.angle_alpha   90.00
_cell.angle_beta   90.00
_cell.angle_gamma   90.00
#
_symmetry.space_group_name_H-M   'P 1'
#
loop_
_entity.id
_entity.type
_entity.pdbx_description
1 polymer ?
#
loop_
_entity_poly.entity_id
_entity_poly.type
_entity_poly.pdbx_seq_one_letter_code
_entity_poly.pdbx_strand_id
1 'polypeptide(L)'
;MSSGKELGNAGEEFVANYLQSKNYEILARNFRFGKTAEVDIIAKVNDIIVFVEVKTRNNKKYGTPAESVTLKKQQKIITAAIKFLQDNDLFDKACRFDVIEVFADNNQNLYKWRCNHIENAFEIS
;
A
#
# COMPACT_ATOMS: atom_id res chain seq x y z
N MET A 1 -17.16 -18.24 -1.42
CA MET A 1 -16.79 -16.82 -1.52
C MET A 1 -15.61 -16.51 -0.62
N SER A 2 -14.69 -15.73 -1.12
CA SER A 2 -13.58 -15.26 -0.30
C SER A 2 -14.09 -14.32 0.79
N SER A 3 -13.52 -14.41 1.99
CA SER A 3 -13.76 -13.42 3.03
C SER A 3 -13.12 -12.08 2.61
N GLY A 4 -13.52 -10.97 3.24
CA GLY A 4 -12.89 -9.69 3.02
C GLY A 4 -11.39 -9.72 3.30
N LYS A 5 -10.96 -10.51 4.31
CA LYS A 5 -9.55 -10.68 4.63
C LYS A 5 -8.79 -11.40 3.50
N GLU A 6 -9.38 -12.45 2.95
CA GLU A 6 -8.75 -13.18 1.85
C GLU A 6 -8.62 -12.30 0.61
N LEU A 7 -9.66 -11.52 0.30
CA LEU A 7 -9.62 -10.59 -0.82
C LEU A 7 -8.54 -9.53 -0.61
N GLY A 8 -8.42 -8.98 0.60
CA GLY A 8 -7.39 -8.01 0.94
C GLY A 8 -5.99 -8.60 0.80
N ASN A 9 -5.78 -9.83 1.26
CA ASN A 9 -4.49 -10.51 1.13
C ASN A 9 -4.15 -10.76 -0.33
N ALA A 10 -5.12 -11.14 -1.15
CA ALA A 10 -4.91 -11.34 -2.58
C ALA A 10 -4.57 -10.02 -3.28
N GLY A 11 -5.20 -8.92 -2.87
CA GLY A 11 -4.90 -7.60 -3.40
C GLY A 11 -3.48 -7.16 -3.07
N GLU A 12 -3.03 -7.39 -1.83
CA GLU A 12 -1.66 -7.07 -1.44
C GLU A 12 -0.65 -7.90 -2.23
N GLU A 13 -0.93 -9.19 -2.44
CA GLU A 13 -0.06 -10.03 -3.25
C GLU A 13 0.01 -9.52 -4.70
N PHE A 14 -1.13 -9.14 -5.26
CA PHE A 14 -1.18 -8.56 -6.60
C PHE A 14 -0.31 -7.30 -6.69
N VAL A 15 -0.40 -6.42 -5.69
CA VAL A 15 0.37 -5.18 -5.66
C VAL A 15 1.86 -5.47 -5.50
N ALA A 16 2.24 -6.42 -4.65
CA ALA A 16 3.64 -6.77 -4.49
C ALA A 16 4.24 -7.23 -5.82
N ASN A 17 3.53 -8.09 -6.56
CA ASN A 17 3.98 -8.55 -7.87
C ASN A 17 4.04 -7.40 -8.88
N TYR A 18 3.04 -6.51 -8.87
CA TYR A 18 3.03 -5.33 -9.73
C TYR A 18 4.24 -4.44 -9.47
N LEU A 19 4.54 -4.15 -8.20
CA LEU A 19 5.68 -3.31 -7.83
C LEU A 19 6.99 -3.95 -8.27
N GLN A 20 7.15 -5.26 -8.05
CA GLN A 20 8.35 -5.97 -8.48
C GLN A 20 8.54 -5.91 -9.99
N SER A 21 7.44 -5.98 -10.76
CA SER A 21 7.49 -5.86 -12.21
C SER A 21 7.94 -4.47 -12.66
N LYS A 22 7.81 -3.46 -11.79
CA LYS A 22 8.24 -2.09 -12.03
C LYS A 22 9.59 -1.77 -11.39
N ASN A 23 10.34 -2.81 -11.01
CA ASN A 23 11.69 -2.71 -10.43
C ASN A 23 11.70 -2.12 -9.02
N TYR A 24 10.58 -2.23 -8.28
CA TYR A 24 10.58 -1.94 -6.86
C TYR A 24 11.10 -3.17 -6.10
N GLU A 25 11.88 -2.92 -5.07
CA GLU A 25 12.28 -3.94 -4.12
C GLU A 25 11.31 -3.91 -2.94
N ILE A 26 10.71 -5.05 -2.60
CA ILE A 26 9.82 -5.13 -1.44
C ILE A 26 10.67 -5.28 -0.19
N LEU A 27 10.58 -4.31 0.73
CA LEU A 27 11.34 -4.31 1.97
C LEU A 27 10.58 -4.96 3.11
N ALA A 28 9.27 -4.78 3.16
CA ALA A 28 8.43 -5.33 4.21
C ALA A 28 6.99 -5.38 3.75
N ARG A 29 6.21 -6.26 4.38
CA ARG A 29 4.76 -6.37 4.18
C ARG A 29 4.10 -6.41 5.54
N ASN A 30 2.95 -5.73 5.65
CA ASN A 30 2.14 -5.72 6.88
C ASN A 30 2.98 -5.29 8.09
N PHE A 31 3.76 -4.21 7.90
CA PHE A 31 4.57 -3.67 8.98
C PHE A 31 3.69 -2.95 9.98
N ARG A 32 3.81 -3.33 11.25
CA ARG A 32 2.97 -2.78 12.33
C ARG A 32 3.83 -2.16 13.41
N PHE A 33 3.30 -1.08 14.00
CA PHE A 33 3.84 -0.47 15.21
C PHE A 33 2.70 -0.19 16.18
N GLY A 34 2.75 -0.83 17.33
CA GLY A 34 1.64 -0.74 18.29
C GLY A 34 0.40 -1.49 17.80
N LYS A 35 -0.76 -1.04 18.26
CA LYS A 35 -2.02 -1.76 17.99
C LYS A 35 -2.70 -1.33 16.70
N THR A 36 -2.44 -0.11 16.23
CA THR A 36 -3.23 0.48 15.15
C THR A 36 -2.43 1.01 13.98
N ALA A 37 -1.13 1.29 14.17
CA ALA A 37 -0.29 1.83 13.09
C ALA A 37 0.20 0.69 12.20
N GLU A 38 -0.04 0.80 10.89
CA GLU A 38 0.29 -0.27 9.94
C GLU A 38 0.53 0.31 8.56
N VAL A 39 1.47 -0.29 7.82
CA VAL A 39 1.71 -0.04 6.41
C VAL A 39 1.60 -1.38 5.69
N ASP A 40 0.81 -1.42 4.62
CA ASP A 40 0.56 -2.68 3.90
C ASP A 40 1.81 -3.19 3.20
N ILE A 41 2.52 -2.32 2.47
CA ILE A 41 3.75 -2.68 1.78
C ILE A 41 4.75 -1.53 1.91
N ILE A 42 6.00 -1.86 2.21
CA ILE A 42 7.11 -0.91 2.18
C ILE A 42 8.06 -1.38 1.08
N ALA A 43 8.38 -0.49 0.16
CA ALA A 43 9.19 -0.82 -1.00
C ALA A 43 10.25 0.25 -1.23
N LYS A 44 11.19 -0.05 -2.12
CA LYS A 44 12.26 0.88 -2.49
C LYS A 44 12.38 0.90 -4.00
N VAL A 45 12.45 2.09 -4.56
CA VAL A 45 12.68 2.31 -5.99
C VAL A 45 13.54 3.55 -6.16
N ASN A 46 14.61 3.46 -6.96
CA ASN A 46 15.49 4.59 -7.24
C ASN A 46 15.96 5.33 -5.97
N ASP A 47 16.29 4.56 -4.94
CA ASP A 47 16.75 5.07 -3.64
C ASP A 47 15.69 5.85 -2.86
N ILE A 48 14.42 5.68 -3.22
CA ILE A 48 13.27 6.28 -2.52
C ILE A 48 12.55 5.16 -1.76
N ILE A 49 12.24 5.41 -0.49
CA ILE A 49 11.43 4.48 0.32
C ILE A 49 9.96 4.84 0.10
N VAL A 50 9.17 3.86 -0.30
CA VAL A 50 7.77 4.06 -0.67
C VAL A 50 6.89 3.28 0.29
N PHE A 51 5.99 3.97 0.99
CA PHE A 51 5.02 3.36 1.91
C PHE A 51 3.69 3.28 1.17
N VAL A 52 3.18 2.07 1.02
CA VAL A 52 2.04 1.80 0.14
C VAL A 52 0.84 1.33 0.94
N GLU A 53 -0.29 2.02 0.77
CA GLU A 53 -1.60 1.58 1.24
C GLU A 53 -2.32 0.91 0.09
N VAL A 54 -2.78 -0.32 0.30
CA VAL A 54 -3.48 -1.11 -0.72
C VAL A 54 -4.97 -1.09 -0.43
N LYS A 55 -5.77 -0.73 -1.44
CA LYS A 55 -7.23 -0.76 -1.37
C LYS A 55 -7.76 -1.70 -2.43
N THR A 56 -8.34 -2.82 -1.99
CA THR A 56 -8.87 -3.81 -2.91
C THR A 56 -10.38 -3.62 -3.05
N ARG A 57 -10.82 -3.47 -4.29
CA ARG A 57 -12.22 -3.25 -4.64
C ARG A 57 -12.70 -4.39 -5.53
N ASN A 58 -13.91 -4.87 -5.30
CA ASN A 58 -14.51 -5.89 -6.15
C ASN A 58 -15.61 -5.34 -7.05
N ASN A 59 -15.86 -4.03 -7.01
CA ASN A 59 -16.70 -3.36 -7.99
C ASN A 59 -16.25 -1.89 -8.11
N LYS A 60 -16.75 -1.19 -9.15
CA LYS A 60 -16.29 0.15 -9.50
C LYS A 60 -17.11 1.29 -8.89
N LYS A 61 -17.98 1.00 -7.93
CA LYS A 61 -18.92 2.00 -7.41
C LYS A 61 -18.37 2.85 -6.27
N TYR A 62 -17.15 2.62 -5.86
CA TYR A 62 -16.54 3.37 -4.76
C TYR A 62 -15.82 4.61 -5.28
N GLY A 63 -15.65 5.60 -4.43
CA GLY A 63 -14.91 6.81 -4.75
C GLY A 63 -13.46 6.55 -5.10
N THR A 64 -12.69 7.62 -5.27
CA THR A 64 -11.27 7.48 -5.60
C THR A 64 -10.50 6.87 -4.44
N PRO A 65 -9.36 6.20 -4.70
CA PRO A 65 -8.54 5.63 -3.64
C PRO A 65 -8.08 6.68 -2.63
N ALA A 66 -7.75 7.88 -3.08
CA ALA A 66 -7.30 8.96 -2.20
C ALA A 66 -8.41 9.35 -1.22
N GLU A 67 -9.67 9.36 -1.64
CA GLU A 67 -10.81 9.68 -0.78
C GLU A 67 -11.02 8.64 0.31
N SER A 68 -10.59 7.39 0.09
CA SER A 68 -10.79 6.34 1.07
C SER A 68 -9.71 6.29 2.14
N VAL A 69 -8.67 7.14 2.05
CA VAL A 69 -7.59 7.21 3.02
C VAL A 69 -7.75 8.48 3.85
N THR A 70 -8.45 8.36 4.98
CA THR A 70 -8.76 9.49 5.86
C THR A 70 -7.50 10.04 6.52
N LEU A 71 -7.59 11.26 7.04
CA LEU A 71 -6.47 11.85 7.80
C LEU A 71 -6.06 10.96 8.97
N LYS A 72 -7.02 10.35 9.66
CA LYS A 72 -6.72 9.44 10.77
C LYS A 72 -5.93 8.23 10.27
N LYS A 73 -6.31 7.65 9.14
CA LYS A 73 -5.59 6.52 8.55
C LYS A 73 -4.20 6.95 8.09
N GLN A 74 -4.08 8.14 7.47
CA GLN A 74 -2.79 8.68 7.06
C GLN A 74 -1.85 8.82 8.25
N GLN A 75 -2.33 9.33 9.38
CA GLN A 75 -1.52 9.48 10.59
C GLN A 75 -1.01 8.13 11.10
N LYS A 76 -1.84 7.10 11.03
CA LYS A 76 -1.44 5.74 11.43
C LYS A 76 -0.35 5.18 10.51
N ILE A 77 -0.49 5.42 9.21
CA ILE A 77 0.51 5.01 8.24
C ILE A 77 1.83 5.76 8.50
N ILE A 78 1.77 7.06 8.70
CA ILE A 78 2.94 7.90 8.96
C ILE A 78 3.65 7.44 10.24
N THR A 79 2.89 7.14 11.30
CA THR A 79 3.46 6.66 12.56
C THR A 79 4.26 5.38 12.35
N ALA A 80 3.70 4.42 11.63
CA ALA A 80 4.39 3.16 11.32
C ALA A 80 5.61 3.42 10.42
N ALA A 81 5.48 4.32 9.44
CA ALA A 81 6.57 4.66 8.54
C ALA A 81 7.77 5.25 9.28
N ILE A 82 7.53 6.17 10.22
CA ILE A 82 8.59 6.77 11.02
C ILE A 82 9.31 5.69 11.83
N LYS A 83 8.57 4.77 12.41
CA LYS A 83 9.16 3.67 13.17
C LYS A 83 10.04 2.80 12.28
N PHE A 84 9.57 2.48 11.07
CA PHE A 84 10.36 1.70 10.13
C PHE A 84 11.67 2.41 9.75
N LEU A 85 11.58 3.71 9.43
CA LEU A 85 12.76 4.49 9.07
C LEU A 85 13.75 4.55 10.23
N GLN A 86 13.26 4.70 11.45
CA GLN A 86 14.10 4.74 12.65
C GLN A 86 14.78 3.40 12.88
N ASP A 87 14.04 2.29 12.81
CA ASP A 87 14.58 0.97 13.09
C ASP A 87 15.62 0.53 12.06
N ASN A 88 15.55 1.05 10.84
CA ASN A 88 16.43 0.67 9.75
C ASN A 88 17.43 1.76 9.37
N ASP A 89 17.51 2.84 10.17
CA ASP A 89 18.44 3.95 9.95
C ASP A 89 18.31 4.53 8.55
N LEU A 90 17.09 4.84 8.14
CA LEU A 90 16.77 5.30 6.78
C LEU A 90 16.24 6.74 6.74
N PHE A 91 16.42 7.53 7.82
CA PHE A 91 15.91 8.90 7.84
C PHE A 91 16.56 9.82 6.81
N ASP A 92 17.73 9.45 6.30
CA ASP A 92 18.44 10.23 5.28
C ASP A 92 17.88 9.96 3.87
N LYS A 93 16.99 8.99 3.71
CA LYS A 93 16.42 8.64 2.42
C LYS A 93 15.18 9.47 2.12
N ALA A 94 14.98 9.81 0.84
CA ALA A 94 13.70 10.35 0.40
C ALA A 94 12.63 9.29 0.56
N CYS A 95 11.41 9.71 0.90
CA CYS A 95 10.29 8.79 1.00
C CYS A 95 9.03 9.42 0.45
N ARG A 96 8.07 8.57 0.09
CA ARG A 96 6.76 9.03 -0.33
C ARG A 96 5.70 8.03 0.10
N PHE A 97 4.45 8.48 0.12
CA PHE A 97 3.30 7.69 0.50
C PHE A 97 2.41 7.51 -0.71
N ASP A 98 2.23 6.26 -1.12
CA ASP A 98 1.45 5.90 -2.29
C ASP A 98 0.19 5.16 -1.88
N VAL A 99 -0.85 5.29 -2.69
CA VAL A 99 -2.06 4.49 -2.57
C VAL A 99 -2.23 3.72 -3.87
N ILE A 100 -2.42 2.41 -3.76
CA ILE A 100 -2.68 1.56 -4.93
C ILE A 100 -4.03 0.91 -4.74
N GLU A 101 -4.95 1.24 -5.63
CA GLU A 101 -6.28 0.65 -5.68
C GLU A 101 -6.27 -0.53 -6.63
N VAL A 102 -6.73 -1.68 -6.14
CA VAL A 102 -6.79 -2.91 -6.94
C VAL A 102 -8.25 -3.18 -7.28
N PHE A 103 -8.52 -3.39 -8.56
CA PHE A 103 -9.84 -3.78 -9.06
C PHE A 103 -9.85 -5.28 -9.31
N ALA A 104 -10.46 -6.02 -8.39
CA ALA A 104 -10.52 -7.46 -8.47
C ALA A 104 -11.66 -7.90 -9.40
N ASP A 105 -11.42 -8.94 -10.17
CA ASP A 105 -12.44 -9.56 -10.99
C ASP A 105 -13.29 -10.47 -10.11
N ASN A 106 -14.61 -10.38 -10.25
CA ASN A 106 -15.56 -11.20 -9.51
C ASN A 106 -15.35 -12.71 -9.73
N ASN A 107 -14.80 -13.09 -10.88
CA ASN A 107 -14.50 -14.48 -11.20
C ASN A 107 -13.15 -14.93 -10.66
N GLN A 108 -12.47 -14.07 -9.90
CA GLN A 108 -11.14 -14.31 -9.34
C GLN A 108 -10.09 -14.66 -10.40
N ASN A 109 -10.31 -14.20 -11.62
CA ASN A 109 -9.34 -14.36 -12.70
C ASN A 109 -8.29 -13.24 -12.56
N LEU A 110 -7.12 -13.57 -12.01
CA LEU A 110 -6.07 -12.58 -11.73
C LEU A 110 -5.56 -11.88 -12.99
N TYR A 111 -5.71 -12.50 -14.16
CA TYR A 111 -5.32 -11.86 -15.42
C TYR A 111 -6.18 -10.64 -15.75
N LYS A 112 -7.39 -10.57 -15.17
CA LYS A 112 -8.28 -9.43 -15.36
C LYS A 112 -8.17 -8.40 -14.24
N TRP A 113 -7.40 -8.70 -13.20
CA TRP A 113 -7.17 -7.74 -12.13
C TRP A 113 -6.28 -6.63 -12.65
N ARG A 114 -6.54 -5.44 -12.18
CA ARG A 114 -5.76 -4.26 -12.54
C ARG A 114 -5.68 -3.34 -11.34
N CYS A 115 -4.75 -2.41 -11.38
CA CYS A 115 -4.60 -1.47 -10.30
C CYS A 115 -4.45 -0.05 -10.83
N ASN A 116 -4.77 0.90 -9.95
CA ASN A 116 -4.51 2.31 -10.16
C ASN A 116 -3.52 2.75 -9.10
N HIS A 117 -2.33 3.15 -9.52
CA HIS A 117 -1.24 3.54 -8.63
C HIS A 117 -1.19 5.06 -8.52
N ILE A 118 -1.48 5.57 -7.35
CA ILE A 118 -1.41 7.01 -7.06
C ILE A 118 -0.14 7.27 -6.28
N GLU A 119 0.87 7.81 -6.96
CA GLU A 119 2.13 8.15 -6.33
C GLU A 119 1.98 9.42 -5.51
N ASN A 120 2.64 9.48 -4.37
CA ASN A 120 2.66 10.65 -3.51
C ASN A 120 1.25 11.13 -3.17
N ALA A 121 0.41 10.19 -2.73
CA ALA A 121 -1.01 10.44 -2.50
C ALA A 121 -1.25 11.36 -1.30
N PHE A 122 -0.33 11.40 -0.35
CA PHE A 122 -0.38 12.32 0.79
C PHE A 122 1.04 12.51 1.33
N GLU A 123 1.21 13.52 2.17
CA GLU A 123 2.52 13.89 2.71
C GLU A 123 2.45 14.02 4.23
N ILE A 124 3.62 13.99 4.86
CA ILE A 124 3.75 14.31 6.28
C ILE A 124 3.54 15.82 6.42
N SER A 125 2.53 16.21 7.21
CA SER A 125 2.21 17.62 7.40
C SER A 125 2.41 18.04 8.85
#